data_25ec26f4633dbbe009b1e0d8de842d46
#
_entry.id   25ec26f4633dbbe009b1e0d8de842d46
#
_cell.length_a   1.000
_cell.length_b   1.000
_cell.length_c   1.000
_cell.angle_alpha   90.00
_cell.angle_beta   90.00
_cell.angle_gamma   90.00
#
_symmetry.space_group_name_H-M   'P 1'
#
loop_
_entity.id
_entity.type
_entity.pdbx_description
1 polymer ?
#
loop_
_entity_poly.entity_id
_entity_poly.type
_entity_poly.pdbx_seq_one_letter_code
_entity_poly.pdbx_strand_id
1 'polypeptide(L)'
;MDGPTRQRYAEAATRSVGRCGPGWWLVATVLAALVGFGLYAYAVQVRDGHGVTGVSHSVFWGVYIVNFVFFIGISYGGAIVSAILRLTHAKWRAPIARLAEGTAVVTLGVGAASVLVDVGRPDRMLNLFIYAEPGSPITWDWIAINTYLVGTLIFFFLPLIPDLARWAKNDDETSSKILRRLYRALSFGWHGAPQQERSLLRAMTIMSILIIPLAVTVHSVLAWLFAVTVQSG
;
A
#
# COMPACT_ATOMS: atom_id res chain seq x y z
N MET A 1 -12.33 -19.50 -23.60
CA MET A 1 -13.55 -18.79 -23.13
C MET A 1 -14.11 -18.05 -24.32
N ASP A 2 -15.29 -18.45 -24.77
CA ASP A 2 -15.93 -17.97 -25.99
C ASP A 2 -16.35 -16.51 -25.85
N GLY A 3 -16.33 -15.78 -26.99
CA GLY A 3 -16.61 -14.34 -27.03
C GLY A 3 -17.91 -13.88 -26.33
N PRO A 4 -19.04 -14.64 -26.40
CA PRO A 4 -20.30 -14.30 -25.72
C PRO A 4 -20.19 -14.34 -24.18
N THR A 5 -19.40 -15.25 -23.65
CA THR A 5 -19.20 -15.41 -22.21
C THR A 5 -18.38 -14.25 -21.65
N ARG A 6 -17.37 -13.79 -22.38
CA ARG A 6 -16.53 -12.65 -22.02
C ARG A 6 -17.29 -11.32 -22.00
N GLN A 7 -18.22 -11.15 -22.94
CA GLN A 7 -19.09 -9.97 -22.98
C GLN A 7 -20.08 -9.95 -21.80
N ARG A 8 -20.70 -11.07 -21.45
CA ARG A 8 -21.59 -11.19 -20.29
C ARG A 8 -20.91 -10.86 -18.97
N TYR A 9 -19.65 -11.30 -18.78
CA TYR A 9 -18.88 -10.95 -17.57
C TYR A 9 -18.49 -9.46 -17.56
N ALA A 10 -18.15 -8.87 -18.70
CA ALA A 10 -17.85 -7.45 -18.81
C ALA A 10 -19.10 -6.60 -18.52
N GLU A 11 -20.26 -6.97 -19.06
CA GLU A 11 -21.53 -6.29 -18.79
C GLU A 11 -22.01 -6.46 -17.35
N ALA A 12 -21.82 -7.64 -16.74
CA ALA A 12 -22.13 -7.87 -15.34
C ALA A 12 -21.22 -7.02 -14.41
N ALA A 13 -19.94 -6.92 -14.73
CA ALA A 13 -18.98 -6.09 -13.99
C ALA A 13 -19.31 -4.59 -14.09
N THR A 14 -19.70 -4.10 -15.28
CA THR A 14 -20.09 -2.70 -15.45
C THR A 14 -21.44 -2.36 -14.80
N ARG A 15 -22.39 -3.30 -14.77
CA ARG A 15 -23.67 -3.12 -14.06
C ARG A 15 -23.53 -3.09 -12.54
N SER A 16 -22.56 -3.78 -11.96
CA SER A 16 -22.36 -3.83 -10.51
C SER A 16 -21.70 -2.55 -9.95
N VAL A 17 -20.95 -1.81 -10.76
CA VAL A 17 -20.20 -0.62 -10.34
C VAL A 17 -21.07 0.64 -10.23
N GLY A 18 -22.32 0.65 -10.72
CA GLY A 18 -23.13 1.86 -10.85
C GLY A 18 -24.31 2.03 -9.87
N ARG A 19 -24.65 1.06 -9.02
CA ARG A 19 -25.84 1.12 -8.18
C ARG A 19 -25.53 0.86 -6.71
N CYS A 20 -25.21 1.93 -5.99
CA CYS A 20 -25.11 1.89 -4.54
C CYS A 20 -26.53 1.80 -3.93
N GLY A 21 -26.91 0.61 -3.42
CA GLY A 21 -28.16 0.43 -2.68
C GLY A 21 -28.14 1.11 -1.30
N PRO A 22 -29.28 1.24 -0.63
CA PRO A 22 -29.37 1.89 0.69
C PRO A 22 -28.46 1.23 1.73
N GLY A 23 -28.27 -0.09 1.66
CA GLY A 23 -27.34 -0.80 2.55
C GLY A 23 -25.87 -0.37 2.36
N TRP A 24 -25.46 -0.05 1.14
CA TRP A 24 -24.11 0.49 0.87
C TRP A 24 -23.93 1.86 1.55
N TRP A 25 -24.94 2.75 1.43
CA TRP A 25 -24.90 4.06 2.06
C TRP A 25 -24.89 3.97 3.59
N LEU A 26 -25.63 3.03 4.18
CA LEU A 26 -25.59 2.77 5.63
C LEU A 26 -24.17 2.38 6.06
N VAL A 27 -23.55 1.39 5.40
CA VAL A 27 -22.19 0.96 5.71
C VAL A 27 -21.19 2.10 5.52
N ALA A 28 -21.29 2.84 4.43
CA ALA A 28 -20.41 3.98 4.15
C ALA A 28 -20.54 5.07 5.22
N THR A 29 -21.77 5.37 5.68
CA THR A 29 -22.01 6.36 6.74
C THR A 29 -21.44 5.90 8.08
N VAL A 30 -21.61 4.62 8.45
CA VAL A 30 -21.03 4.06 9.67
C VAL A 30 -19.51 4.11 9.63
N LEU A 31 -18.92 3.71 8.52
CA LEU A 31 -17.45 3.78 8.35
C LEU A 31 -16.95 5.23 8.39
N ALA A 32 -17.64 6.16 7.75
CA ALA A 32 -17.30 7.58 7.80
C ALA A 32 -17.39 8.14 9.21
N ALA A 33 -18.40 7.75 9.99
CA ALA A 33 -18.54 8.15 11.39
C ALA A 33 -17.40 7.58 12.25
N LEU A 34 -17.00 6.32 12.04
CA LEU A 34 -15.86 5.72 12.74
C LEU A 34 -14.54 6.43 12.40
N VAL A 35 -14.34 6.76 11.13
CA VAL A 35 -13.16 7.54 10.70
C VAL A 35 -13.19 8.94 11.33
N GLY A 36 -14.35 9.61 11.33
CA GLY A 36 -14.52 10.92 11.99
C GLY A 36 -14.22 10.88 13.48
N PHE A 37 -14.66 9.84 14.17
CA PHE A 37 -14.35 9.63 15.58
C PHE A 37 -12.83 9.39 15.79
N GLY A 38 -12.19 8.60 14.93
CA GLY A 38 -10.75 8.38 14.96
C GLY A 38 -9.95 9.67 14.76
N LEU A 39 -10.37 10.51 13.80
CA LEU A 39 -9.75 11.82 13.57
C LEU A 39 -9.93 12.76 14.77
N TYR A 40 -11.09 12.74 15.40
CA TYR A 40 -11.33 13.50 16.64
C TYR A 40 -10.39 13.02 17.77
N ALA A 41 -10.31 11.70 18.00
CA ALA A 41 -9.42 11.14 19.00
C ALA A 41 -7.95 11.50 18.74
N TYR A 42 -7.53 11.47 17.47
CA TYR A 42 -6.19 11.92 17.07
C TYR A 42 -5.95 13.41 17.32
N ALA A 43 -6.94 14.26 17.04
CA ALA A 43 -6.85 15.70 17.35
C ALA A 43 -6.68 15.96 18.86
N VAL A 44 -7.37 15.20 19.70
CA VAL A 44 -7.19 15.23 21.17
C VAL A 44 -5.78 14.80 21.55
N GLN A 45 -5.28 13.71 20.98
CA GLN A 45 -3.92 13.22 21.24
C GLN A 45 -2.85 14.25 20.84
N VAL A 46 -3.00 14.91 19.69
CA VAL A 46 -2.05 15.95 19.25
C VAL A 46 -2.07 17.16 20.17
N ARG A 47 -3.24 17.51 20.70
CA ARG A 47 -3.41 18.64 21.62
C ARG A 47 -2.91 18.34 23.04
N ASP A 48 -3.28 17.20 23.60
CA ASP A 48 -3.09 16.86 25.01
C ASP A 48 -1.87 15.94 25.24
N GLY A 49 -1.23 15.48 24.15
CA GLY A 49 -0.05 14.61 24.17
C GLY A 49 -0.37 13.12 24.35
N HIS A 50 0.66 12.28 24.33
CA HIS A 50 0.52 10.81 24.42
C HIS A 50 -0.04 10.30 25.75
N GLY A 51 -0.10 11.11 26.79
CA GLY A 51 -0.66 10.72 28.08
C GLY A 51 -2.10 10.21 28.00
N VAL A 52 -2.88 10.67 27.01
CA VAL A 52 -4.28 10.24 26.79
C VAL A 52 -4.40 8.85 26.15
N THR A 53 -3.32 8.30 25.60
CA THR A 53 -3.30 6.98 24.94
C THR A 53 -3.00 5.82 25.87
N GLY A 54 -2.69 6.09 27.14
CA GLY A 54 -2.28 5.08 28.12
C GLY A 54 -0.85 4.56 27.95
N VAL A 55 -0.07 5.14 27.03
CA VAL A 55 1.37 4.87 26.91
C VAL A 55 2.09 5.45 28.10
N SER A 56 2.97 4.68 28.73
CA SER A 56 3.72 5.06 29.94
C SER A 56 5.19 4.62 29.83
N HIS A 57 6.02 5.04 30.78
CA HIS A 57 7.42 4.60 30.83
C HIS A 57 7.62 3.09 30.92
N SER A 58 6.61 2.34 31.41
CA SER A 58 6.62 0.88 31.48
C SER A 58 5.93 0.19 30.31
N VAL A 59 5.17 0.93 29.49
CA VAL A 59 4.47 0.43 28.29
C VAL A 59 4.83 1.35 27.14
N PHE A 60 5.96 1.06 26.48
CA PHE A 60 6.49 1.87 25.38
C PHE A 60 5.70 1.70 24.07
N TRP A 61 5.15 0.50 23.84
CA TRP A 61 4.53 0.14 22.58
C TRP A 61 3.01 0.13 22.72
N GLY A 62 2.37 1.14 22.13
CA GLY A 62 0.92 1.27 22.11
C GLY A 62 0.24 0.51 20.97
N VAL A 63 -1.09 0.61 20.90
CA VAL A 63 -1.93 -0.04 19.88
C VAL A 63 -1.50 0.37 18.45
N TYR A 64 -1.00 1.57 18.26
CA TYR A 64 -0.55 2.03 16.93
C TYR A 64 0.61 1.21 16.38
N ILE A 65 1.59 0.86 17.22
CA ILE A 65 2.71 0.01 16.82
C ILE A 65 2.27 -1.42 16.59
N VAL A 66 1.36 -1.94 17.41
CA VAL A 66 0.75 -3.27 17.17
C VAL A 66 0.04 -3.31 15.81
N ASN A 67 -0.75 -2.29 15.49
CA ASN A 67 -1.41 -2.16 14.20
C ASN A 67 -0.39 -2.05 13.04
N PHE A 68 0.65 -1.24 13.23
CA PHE A 68 1.73 -1.13 12.24
C PHE A 68 2.35 -2.48 11.93
N VAL A 69 2.78 -3.23 12.94
CA VAL A 69 3.41 -4.56 12.76
C VAL A 69 2.45 -5.54 12.09
N PHE A 70 1.17 -5.53 12.49
CA PHE A 70 0.14 -6.37 11.89
C PHE A 70 -0.07 -6.07 10.41
N PHE A 71 -0.30 -4.82 10.06
CA PHE A 71 -0.60 -4.43 8.68
C PHE A 71 0.62 -4.54 7.76
N ILE A 72 1.82 -4.23 8.26
CA ILE A 72 3.04 -4.39 7.46
C ILE A 72 3.33 -5.89 7.24
N GLY A 73 3.02 -6.76 8.20
CA GLY A 73 3.11 -8.21 8.05
C GLY A 73 2.20 -8.74 6.95
N ILE A 74 0.96 -8.27 6.87
CA ILE A 74 0.03 -8.60 5.76
C ILE A 74 0.58 -8.09 4.43
N SER A 75 1.13 -6.87 4.41
CA SER A 75 1.75 -6.29 3.22
C SER A 75 2.90 -7.17 2.70
N TYR A 76 3.79 -7.63 3.57
CA TYR A 76 4.88 -8.55 3.20
C TYR A 76 4.34 -9.85 2.60
N GLY A 77 3.34 -10.45 3.25
CA GLY A 77 2.68 -11.66 2.76
C GLY A 77 2.13 -11.48 1.34
N GLY A 78 1.41 -10.40 1.10
CA GLY A 78 0.86 -10.08 -0.22
C GLY A 78 1.93 -9.87 -1.29
N ALA A 79 2.96 -9.08 -0.97
CA ALA A 79 4.07 -8.81 -1.90
C ALA A 79 4.85 -10.08 -2.25
N ILE A 80 5.20 -10.91 -1.25
CA ILE A 80 5.94 -12.17 -1.42
C ILE A 80 5.12 -13.18 -2.23
N VAL A 81 3.82 -13.35 -1.91
CA VAL A 81 2.94 -14.25 -2.67
C VAL A 81 2.88 -13.84 -4.14
N SER A 82 2.65 -12.55 -4.43
CA SER A 82 2.65 -12.07 -5.82
C SER A 82 3.99 -12.30 -6.51
N ALA A 83 5.10 -12.01 -5.84
CA ALA A 83 6.44 -12.20 -6.40
C ALA A 83 6.73 -13.68 -6.72
N ILE A 84 6.44 -14.59 -5.79
CA ILE A 84 6.62 -16.04 -5.99
C ILE A 84 5.76 -16.53 -7.16
N LEU A 85 4.48 -16.18 -7.20
CA LEU A 85 3.58 -16.57 -8.28
C LEU A 85 4.06 -16.09 -9.66
N ARG A 86 4.72 -14.92 -9.69
CA ARG A 86 5.29 -14.37 -10.92
C ARG A 86 6.57 -15.10 -11.34
N LEU A 87 7.47 -15.36 -10.41
CA LEU A 87 8.74 -16.04 -10.65
C LEU A 87 8.56 -17.51 -11.02
N THR A 88 7.58 -18.18 -10.45
CA THR A 88 7.21 -19.57 -10.78
C THR A 88 6.38 -19.72 -12.05
N HIS A 89 6.07 -18.61 -12.73
CA HIS A 89 5.26 -18.58 -13.95
C HIS A 89 3.90 -19.30 -13.80
N ALA A 90 3.30 -19.27 -12.61
CA ALA A 90 2.01 -19.92 -12.34
C ALA A 90 0.92 -19.45 -13.32
N LYS A 91 0.26 -20.35 -14.02
CA LYS A 91 -0.73 -20.02 -15.07
C LYS A 91 -1.97 -19.31 -14.51
N TRP A 92 -2.31 -19.57 -13.25
CA TRP A 92 -3.47 -19.00 -12.54
C TRP A 92 -3.14 -17.72 -11.76
N ARG A 93 -1.91 -17.21 -11.86
CA ARG A 93 -1.40 -16.08 -11.06
C ARG A 93 -2.14 -14.77 -11.23
N ALA A 94 -2.66 -14.48 -12.44
CA ALA A 94 -3.08 -13.13 -12.82
C ALA A 94 -4.09 -12.47 -11.85
N PRO A 95 -5.23 -13.11 -11.49
CA PRO A 95 -6.17 -12.51 -10.55
C PRO A 95 -5.63 -12.43 -9.11
N ILE A 96 -4.90 -13.47 -8.68
CA ILE A 96 -4.38 -13.56 -7.30
C ILE A 96 -3.23 -12.58 -7.08
N ALA A 97 -2.29 -12.48 -8.02
CA ALA A 97 -1.19 -11.53 -7.92
C ALA A 97 -1.70 -10.07 -7.83
N ARG A 98 -2.71 -9.71 -8.63
CA ARG A 98 -3.33 -8.38 -8.57
C ARG A 98 -3.98 -8.08 -7.21
N LEU A 99 -4.73 -9.05 -6.69
CA LEU A 99 -5.35 -8.91 -5.37
C LEU A 99 -4.29 -8.82 -4.27
N ALA A 100 -3.27 -9.67 -4.31
CA ALA A 100 -2.18 -9.68 -3.35
C ALA A 100 -1.37 -8.38 -3.36
N GLU A 101 -1.03 -7.85 -4.55
CA GLU A 101 -0.35 -6.56 -4.72
C GLU A 101 -1.21 -5.39 -4.20
N GLY A 102 -2.51 -5.38 -4.53
CA GLY A 102 -3.44 -4.37 -4.03
C GLY A 102 -3.59 -4.42 -2.51
N THR A 103 -3.72 -5.61 -1.92
CA THR A 103 -3.74 -5.81 -0.47
C THR A 103 -2.44 -5.32 0.15
N ALA A 104 -1.27 -5.63 -0.44
CA ALA A 104 0.02 -5.21 0.07
C ALA A 104 0.13 -3.68 0.15
N VAL A 105 -0.29 -2.95 -0.89
CA VAL A 105 -0.25 -1.47 -0.90
C VAL A 105 -1.22 -0.86 0.11
N VAL A 106 -2.46 -1.36 0.18
CA VAL A 106 -3.46 -0.82 1.11
C VAL A 106 -3.05 -1.04 2.55
N THR A 107 -2.63 -2.26 2.90
CA THR A 107 -2.20 -2.57 4.26
C THR A 107 -0.91 -1.85 4.65
N LEU A 108 0.03 -1.68 3.71
CA LEU A 108 1.21 -0.84 3.93
C LEU A 108 0.84 0.61 4.22
N GLY A 109 -0.13 1.16 3.48
CA GLY A 109 -0.64 2.52 3.71
C GLY A 109 -1.26 2.68 5.10
N VAL A 110 -2.06 1.71 5.55
CA VAL A 110 -2.65 1.70 6.91
C VAL A 110 -1.56 1.57 7.97
N GLY A 111 -0.58 0.68 7.77
CA GLY A 111 0.57 0.53 8.66
C GLY A 111 1.37 1.83 8.78
N ALA A 112 1.73 2.44 7.66
CA ALA A 112 2.45 3.71 7.64
C ALA A 112 1.66 4.83 8.34
N ALA A 113 0.34 4.91 8.11
CA ALA A 113 -0.52 5.86 8.81
C ALA A 113 -0.52 5.63 10.33
N SER A 114 -0.49 4.39 10.80
CA SER A 114 -0.40 4.07 12.23
C SER A 114 0.89 4.60 12.86
N VAL A 115 2.03 4.51 12.17
CA VAL A 115 3.29 5.11 12.63
C VAL A 115 3.22 6.63 12.66
N LEU A 116 2.62 7.26 11.63
CA LEU A 116 2.44 8.71 11.59
C LEU A 116 1.64 9.23 12.79
N VAL A 117 0.60 8.50 13.16
CA VAL A 117 -0.25 8.81 14.33
C VAL A 117 0.52 8.58 15.63
N ASP A 118 1.35 7.53 15.70
CA ASP A 118 2.13 7.16 16.89
C ASP A 118 3.25 8.16 17.20
N VAL A 119 3.85 8.79 16.21
CA VAL A 119 4.95 9.77 16.41
C VAL A 119 4.51 10.98 17.23
N GLY A 120 3.21 11.28 17.32
CA GLY A 120 2.64 12.38 18.12
C GLY A 120 3.01 13.80 17.66
N ARG A 121 4.14 13.96 16.97
CA ARG A 121 4.61 15.21 16.38
C ARG A 121 5.05 15.02 14.93
N PRO A 122 4.09 14.91 14.01
CA PRO A 122 4.38 14.67 12.59
C PRO A 122 5.20 15.81 11.95
N ASP A 123 5.14 17.02 12.52
CA ASP A 123 5.95 18.17 12.12
C ASP A 123 7.47 17.91 12.26
N ARG A 124 7.88 17.06 13.19
CA ARG A 124 9.29 16.70 13.43
C ARG A 124 9.76 15.47 12.67
N MET A 125 8.89 14.81 11.97
CA MET A 125 9.23 13.58 11.25
C MET A 125 10.30 13.79 10.17
N LEU A 126 10.33 14.98 9.56
CA LEU A 126 11.37 15.37 8.61
C LEU A 126 12.76 15.42 9.26
N ASN A 127 12.86 15.60 10.58
CA ASN A 127 14.12 15.60 11.29
C ASN A 127 14.84 14.25 11.23
N LEU A 128 14.09 13.14 11.03
CA LEU A 128 14.67 11.82 10.79
C LEU A 128 15.48 11.75 9.49
N PHE A 129 15.19 12.60 8.52
CA PHE A 129 15.99 12.72 7.31
C PHE A 129 17.14 13.74 7.47
N ILE A 130 16.85 14.87 8.10
CA ILE A 130 17.79 16.01 8.19
C ILE A 130 18.92 15.69 9.18
N TYR A 131 18.59 15.03 10.28
CA TYR A 131 19.51 14.69 11.37
C TYR A 131 19.67 13.17 11.52
N ALA A 132 19.69 12.46 10.39
CA ALA A 132 19.85 11.01 10.36
C ALA A 132 21.20 10.62 10.99
N GLU A 133 21.17 9.84 12.07
CA GLU A 133 22.35 9.32 12.74
C GLU A 133 22.58 7.86 12.30
N PRO A 134 23.70 7.53 11.63
CA PRO A 134 23.94 6.16 11.15
C PRO A 134 24.04 5.11 12.26
N GLY A 135 24.35 5.52 13.50
CA GLY A 135 24.38 4.63 14.66
C GLY A 135 23.01 4.34 15.28
N SER A 136 21.96 5.06 14.88
CA SER A 136 20.62 4.92 15.44
C SER A 136 19.80 3.80 14.77
N PRO A 137 19.27 2.82 15.52
CA PRO A 137 18.35 1.82 14.98
C PRO A 137 17.10 2.42 14.32
N ILE A 138 16.59 3.54 14.83
CA ILE A 138 15.42 4.24 14.30
C ILE A 138 15.70 4.78 12.88
N THR A 139 16.94 5.27 12.63
CA THR A 139 17.33 5.73 11.28
C THR A 139 17.26 4.59 10.26
N TRP A 140 17.75 3.41 10.61
CA TRP A 140 17.72 2.24 9.75
C TRP A 140 16.30 1.73 9.52
N ASP A 141 15.46 1.72 10.56
CA ASP A 141 14.05 1.36 10.44
C ASP A 141 13.31 2.32 9.50
N TRP A 142 13.53 3.62 9.66
CA TRP A 142 12.96 4.65 8.80
C TRP A 142 13.37 4.49 7.32
N ILE A 143 14.66 4.25 7.04
CA ILE A 143 15.16 3.99 5.70
C ILE A 143 14.52 2.72 5.12
N ALA A 144 14.48 1.66 5.91
CA ALA A 144 13.93 0.38 5.50
C ALA A 144 12.45 0.47 5.14
N ILE A 145 11.62 1.09 5.98
CA ILE A 145 10.18 1.29 5.75
C ILE A 145 9.95 2.10 4.47
N ASN A 146 10.65 3.23 4.30
CA ASN A 146 10.49 4.08 3.12
C ASN A 146 10.94 3.35 1.84
N THR A 147 12.04 2.60 1.88
CA THR A 147 12.51 1.81 0.75
C THR A 147 11.48 0.74 0.37
N TYR A 148 10.90 0.07 1.35
CA TYR A 148 9.85 -0.92 1.11
C TYR A 148 8.57 -0.27 0.57
N LEU A 149 8.18 0.90 1.09
CA LEU A 149 7.02 1.66 0.61
C LEU A 149 7.19 1.98 -0.88
N VAL A 150 8.31 2.56 -1.26
CA VAL A 150 8.60 2.91 -2.66
C VAL A 150 8.65 1.64 -3.53
N GLY A 151 9.35 0.60 -3.07
CA GLY A 151 9.43 -0.69 -3.76
C GLY A 151 8.07 -1.32 -4.01
N THR A 152 7.21 -1.35 -2.99
CA THR A 152 5.85 -1.93 -3.09
C THR A 152 4.95 -1.12 -4.00
N LEU A 153 5.04 0.21 -3.96
CA LEU A 153 4.30 1.09 -4.87
C LEU A 153 4.72 0.86 -6.33
N ILE A 154 6.01 0.76 -6.61
CA ILE A 154 6.52 0.46 -7.95
C ILE A 154 6.06 -0.94 -8.39
N PHE A 155 6.17 -1.93 -7.52
CA PHE A 155 5.77 -3.31 -7.79
C PHE A 155 4.29 -3.43 -8.15
N PHE A 156 3.42 -2.70 -7.46
CA PHE A 156 1.98 -2.61 -7.75
C PHE A 156 1.69 -1.81 -9.02
N PHE A 157 2.43 -0.73 -9.24
CA PHE A 157 2.18 0.20 -10.34
C PHE A 157 2.54 -0.37 -11.72
N LEU A 158 3.64 -1.12 -11.83
CA LEU A 158 4.12 -1.66 -13.10
C LEU A 158 3.03 -2.44 -13.88
N PRO A 159 2.32 -3.41 -13.28
CA PRO A 159 1.26 -4.11 -13.99
C PRO A 159 0.02 -3.28 -14.30
N LEU A 160 -0.15 -2.10 -13.67
CA LEU A 160 -1.27 -1.19 -13.97
C LEU A 160 -1.04 -0.37 -15.23
N ILE A 161 0.20 -0.17 -15.69
CA ILE A 161 0.52 0.67 -16.85
C ILE A 161 -0.31 0.33 -18.09
N PRO A 162 -0.43 -0.95 -18.53
CA PRO A 162 -1.27 -1.31 -19.67
C PRO A 162 -2.76 -1.03 -19.45
N ASP A 163 -3.25 -1.19 -18.23
CA ASP A 163 -4.67 -0.97 -17.90
C ASP A 163 -4.99 0.53 -17.91
N LEU A 164 -4.11 1.36 -17.33
CA LEU A 164 -4.21 2.82 -17.37
C LEU A 164 -4.23 3.34 -18.82
N ALA A 165 -3.39 2.76 -19.70
CA ALA A 165 -3.41 3.10 -21.11
C ALA A 165 -4.72 2.73 -21.82
N ARG A 166 -5.33 1.60 -21.45
CA ARG A 166 -6.65 1.20 -21.95
C ARG A 166 -7.75 2.15 -21.46
N TRP A 167 -7.75 2.51 -20.17
CA TRP A 167 -8.72 3.45 -19.60
C TRP A 167 -8.56 4.86 -20.17
N ALA A 168 -7.34 5.29 -20.48
CA ALA A 168 -7.07 6.56 -21.13
C ALA A 168 -7.65 6.66 -22.56
N LYS A 169 -7.83 5.51 -23.24
CA LYS A 169 -8.39 5.42 -24.60
C LYS A 169 -9.91 5.23 -24.62
N ASN A 170 -10.51 4.82 -23.50
CA ASN A 170 -11.96 4.62 -23.44
C ASN A 170 -12.67 5.98 -23.47
N ASP A 171 -13.50 6.18 -24.48
CA ASP A 171 -14.27 7.40 -24.72
C ASP A 171 -15.67 7.36 -24.05
N ASP A 172 -15.83 6.60 -22.95
CA ASP A 172 -17.08 6.62 -22.20
C ASP A 172 -17.37 8.06 -21.73
N GLU A 173 -18.52 8.60 -22.12
CA GLU A 173 -19.00 9.95 -21.80
C GLU A 173 -19.04 10.26 -20.31
N THR A 174 -19.01 9.24 -19.47
CA THR A 174 -19.05 9.32 -18.01
C THR A 174 -17.69 9.62 -17.38
N SER A 175 -16.59 9.48 -18.10
CA SER A 175 -15.24 9.70 -17.58
C SER A 175 -14.84 11.18 -17.61
N SER A 176 -14.57 11.75 -16.43
CA SER A 176 -14.06 13.12 -16.31
C SER A 176 -12.80 13.33 -17.18
N LYS A 177 -12.74 14.45 -17.91
CA LYS A 177 -11.58 14.87 -18.74
C LYS A 177 -10.28 14.91 -17.92
N ILE A 178 -10.37 15.23 -16.62
CA ILE A 178 -9.25 15.28 -15.70
C ILE A 178 -8.71 13.87 -15.45
N LEU A 179 -9.60 12.91 -15.18
CA LEU A 179 -9.24 11.52 -14.90
C LEU A 179 -8.56 10.87 -16.13
N ARG A 180 -9.06 11.15 -17.33
CA ARG A 180 -8.47 10.68 -18.57
C ARG A 180 -7.07 11.27 -18.84
N ARG A 181 -6.85 12.55 -18.51
CA ARG A 181 -5.52 13.16 -18.56
C ARG A 181 -4.56 12.49 -17.58
N LEU A 182 -5.02 12.22 -16.37
CA LEU A 182 -4.25 11.51 -15.34
C LEU A 182 -3.85 10.10 -15.79
N TYR A 183 -4.80 9.32 -16.31
CA TYR A 183 -4.52 7.98 -16.83
C TYR A 183 -3.52 8.02 -17.99
N ARG A 184 -3.62 9.00 -18.90
CA ARG A 184 -2.66 9.18 -19.99
C ARG A 184 -1.27 9.54 -19.48
N ALA A 185 -1.16 10.39 -18.49
CA ALA A 185 0.12 10.75 -17.87
C ALA A 185 0.74 9.53 -17.16
N LEU A 186 -0.05 8.80 -16.37
CA LEU A 186 0.40 7.63 -15.61
C LEU A 186 0.68 6.40 -16.48
N SER A 187 0.19 6.36 -17.71
CA SER A 187 0.49 5.26 -18.65
C SER A 187 1.86 5.40 -19.33
N PHE A 188 2.60 6.49 -19.11
CA PHE A 188 3.94 6.72 -19.67
C PHE A 188 4.04 6.48 -21.19
N GLY A 189 2.99 6.86 -21.93
CA GLY A 189 2.96 6.68 -23.38
C GLY A 189 2.86 5.21 -23.83
N TRP A 190 2.31 4.35 -22.99
CA TRP A 190 2.11 2.94 -23.34
C TRP A 190 1.14 2.79 -24.52
N HIS A 191 1.60 2.14 -25.58
CA HIS A 191 0.80 1.84 -26.77
C HIS A 191 0.85 0.35 -27.16
N GLY A 192 1.49 -0.49 -26.36
CA GLY A 192 1.52 -1.94 -26.58
C GLY A 192 2.55 -2.41 -27.61
N ALA A 193 3.59 -1.61 -27.90
CA ALA A 193 4.67 -2.05 -28.78
C ALA A 193 5.41 -3.26 -28.18
N PRO A 194 5.86 -4.24 -29.00
CA PRO A 194 6.54 -5.45 -28.49
C PRO A 194 7.77 -5.15 -27.65
N GLN A 195 8.45 -4.04 -27.90
CA GLN A 195 9.58 -3.61 -27.10
C GLN A 195 9.17 -3.10 -25.72
N GLN A 196 8.07 -2.35 -25.64
CA GLN A 196 7.51 -1.88 -24.37
C GLN A 196 7.06 -3.07 -23.51
N GLU A 197 6.38 -4.04 -24.11
CA GLU A 197 5.93 -5.25 -23.42
C GLU A 197 7.11 -6.05 -22.84
N ARG A 198 8.18 -6.27 -23.62
CA ARG A 198 9.40 -6.93 -23.16
C ARG A 198 10.07 -6.18 -22.01
N SER A 199 10.14 -4.85 -22.11
CA SER A 199 10.74 -4.01 -21.06
C SER A 199 9.90 -4.06 -19.78
N LEU A 200 8.58 -4.00 -19.88
CA LEU A 200 7.69 -4.11 -18.74
C LEU A 200 7.81 -5.48 -18.06
N LEU A 201 7.77 -6.57 -18.82
CA LEU A 201 7.93 -7.92 -18.28
C LEU A 201 9.27 -8.09 -17.57
N ARG A 202 10.35 -7.55 -18.14
CA ARG A 202 11.67 -7.55 -17.50
C ARG A 202 11.67 -6.76 -16.20
N ALA A 203 11.11 -5.55 -16.19
CA ALA A 203 11.00 -4.72 -14.99
C ALA A 203 10.19 -5.41 -13.90
N MET A 204 9.06 -6.04 -14.25
CA MET A 204 8.23 -6.79 -13.31
C MET A 204 8.98 -8.01 -12.74
N THR A 205 9.80 -8.72 -13.53
CA THR A 205 10.62 -9.83 -13.05
C THR A 205 11.70 -9.35 -12.09
N ILE A 206 12.41 -8.28 -12.44
CA ILE A 206 13.43 -7.67 -11.57
C ILE A 206 12.80 -7.24 -10.24
N MET A 207 11.68 -6.54 -10.28
CA MET A 207 10.97 -6.12 -9.07
C MET A 207 10.49 -7.31 -8.22
N SER A 208 10.06 -8.41 -8.85
CA SER A 208 9.69 -9.63 -8.13
C SER A 208 10.88 -10.27 -7.40
N ILE A 209 12.07 -10.20 -7.98
CA ILE A 209 13.30 -10.68 -7.33
C ILE A 209 13.69 -9.75 -6.17
N LEU A 210 13.59 -8.44 -6.38
CA LEU A 210 14.03 -7.44 -5.39
C LEU A 210 13.08 -7.32 -4.19
N ILE A 211 11.77 -7.47 -4.38
CA ILE A 211 10.79 -7.25 -3.31
C ILE A 211 10.90 -8.30 -2.20
N ILE A 212 11.33 -9.53 -2.52
CA ILE A 212 11.48 -10.61 -1.54
C ILE A 212 12.57 -10.28 -0.50
N PRO A 213 13.84 -10.06 -0.89
CA PRO A 213 14.87 -9.70 0.08
C PRO A 213 14.58 -8.37 0.76
N LEU A 214 13.94 -7.43 0.06
CA LEU A 214 13.55 -6.15 0.64
C LEU A 214 12.55 -6.34 1.78
N ALA A 215 11.50 -7.12 1.58
CA ALA A 215 10.51 -7.43 2.62
C ALA A 215 11.16 -8.15 3.83
N VAL A 216 12.04 -9.10 3.59
CA VAL A 216 12.77 -9.82 4.65
C VAL A 216 13.68 -8.87 5.42
N THR A 217 14.42 -7.99 4.73
CA THR A 217 15.32 -7.02 5.36
C THR A 217 14.56 -6.06 6.27
N VAL A 218 13.46 -5.49 5.78
CA VAL A 218 12.65 -4.55 6.59
C VAL A 218 12.07 -5.24 7.81
N HIS A 219 11.57 -6.47 7.65
CA HIS A 219 11.06 -7.25 8.79
C HIS A 219 12.16 -7.53 9.83
N SER A 220 13.37 -7.85 9.38
CA SER A 220 14.53 -8.12 10.25
C SER A 220 14.99 -6.86 11.01
N VAL A 221 15.05 -5.71 10.31
CA VAL A 221 15.41 -4.41 10.93
C VAL A 221 14.38 -4.03 12.00
N LEU A 222 13.09 -4.19 11.70
CA LEU A 222 12.00 -3.90 12.63
C LEU A 222 12.07 -4.81 13.87
N ALA A 223 12.28 -6.13 13.68
CA ALA A 223 12.44 -7.06 14.78
C ALA A 223 13.65 -6.72 15.65
N TRP A 224 14.76 -6.30 15.04
CA TRP A 224 15.96 -5.87 15.74
C TRP A 224 15.73 -4.60 16.55
N LEU A 225 15.03 -3.60 15.99
CA LEU A 225 14.63 -2.40 16.71
C LEU A 225 13.88 -2.74 18.01
N PHE A 226 12.89 -3.62 17.95
CA PHE A 226 12.15 -4.05 19.13
C PHE A 226 13.03 -4.80 20.13
N ALA A 227 13.93 -5.65 19.68
CA ALA A 227 14.81 -6.40 20.57
C ALA A 227 15.77 -5.47 21.35
N VAL A 228 16.32 -4.44 20.69
CA VAL A 228 17.24 -3.48 21.33
C VAL A 228 16.51 -2.58 22.32
N THR A 229 15.29 -2.16 22.02
CA THR A 229 14.52 -1.25 22.89
C THR A 229 13.98 -1.93 24.14
N VAL A 230 13.71 -3.23 24.10
CA VAL A 230 13.29 -4.00 25.30
C VAL A 230 14.45 -4.19 26.30
N GLN A 231 15.70 -4.21 25.83
CA GLN A 231 16.88 -4.41 26.70
C GLN A 231 17.33 -3.13 27.41
N SER A 232 16.86 -1.97 27.01
CA SER A 232 17.26 -0.67 27.59
C SER A 232 16.32 -0.16 28.70
N GLY A 233 15.32 -0.93 29.10
CA GLY A 233 14.38 -0.69 30.21
C GLY A 233 14.74 -1.56 31.45
#